data_af175ec6df3ec88b44f7d2c856fda4e3
#
_entry.id   af175ec6df3ec88b44f7d2c856fda4e3
#
_cell.length_a   1.000
_cell.length_b   1.000
_cell.length_c   1.000
_cell.angle_alpha   90.00
_cell.angle_beta   90.00
_cell.angle_gamma   90.00
#
_symmetry.space_group_name_H-M   'P 1'
#
loop_
_entity.id
_entity.type
_entity.pdbx_description
1 polymer ?
#
loop_
_entity_poly.entity_id
_entity_poly.type
_entity_poly.pdbx_seq_one_letter_code
_entity_poly.pdbx_strand_id
1 'polypeptide(L)'
;MPSPRLLVIEGNSPQTMAEHVSFGGVPASTGYSDLLRELLPGAAVDICHPADPGAVLPDGQSLQGYDGIAITGSSLHIYNGGAAVTRQIDLVREALTTGTPLFGSCWGLQIITVAAGGVVRKNPNGREIGFGRGIRLTAAGRQHPMYVGKLDVFNAPTVHLDEVETLPPGATVLALSLIHI
;
A
#
# COMPACT_ATOMS: atom_id res chain seq x y z
N MET A 1 -16.42 14.10 -17.95
CA MET A 1 -16.61 12.98 -17.03
C MET A 1 -16.58 13.56 -15.62
N PRO A 2 -17.31 13.01 -14.65
CA PRO A 2 -17.16 13.44 -13.27
C PRO A 2 -15.70 13.24 -12.81
N SER A 3 -15.23 14.10 -11.92
CA SER A 3 -13.90 13.97 -11.35
C SER A 3 -13.81 12.70 -10.50
N PRO A 4 -12.72 11.92 -10.60
CA PRO A 4 -12.58 10.71 -9.82
C PRO A 4 -12.52 11.00 -8.33
N ARG A 5 -13.08 10.10 -7.53
CA ARG A 5 -13.01 10.12 -6.07
C ARG A 5 -12.09 9.01 -5.56
N LEU A 6 -11.06 9.37 -4.84
CA LEU A 6 -10.04 8.46 -4.34
C LEU A 6 -10.02 8.43 -2.82
N LEU A 7 -9.72 7.26 -2.25
CA LEU A 7 -9.48 7.11 -0.82
C LEU A 7 -8.01 6.81 -0.57
N VAL A 8 -7.39 7.56 0.33
CA VAL A 8 -6.05 7.25 0.86
C VAL A 8 -6.21 6.66 2.27
N ILE A 9 -5.73 5.45 2.46
CA ILE A 9 -5.70 4.78 3.76
C ILE A 9 -4.32 5.00 4.38
N GLU A 10 -4.27 5.69 5.52
CA GLU A 10 -3.05 5.88 6.32
C GLU A 10 -2.69 4.58 7.05
N GLY A 11 -1.49 4.06 6.79
CA GLY A 11 -1.01 2.82 7.38
C GLY A 11 -0.44 2.98 8.79
N ASN A 12 -0.01 4.18 9.17
CA ASN A 12 0.60 4.42 10.47
C ASN A 12 -0.44 4.58 11.59
N SER A 13 -0.02 4.24 12.80
CA SER A 13 -0.77 4.57 14.01
C SER A 13 -0.62 6.08 14.33
N PRO A 14 -1.53 6.65 15.15
CA PRO A 14 -1.42 8.05 15.60
C PRO A 14 -0.07 8.35 16.25
N GLN A 15 0.46 7.42 17.04
CA GLN A 15 1.75 7.57 17.69
C GLN A 15 2.89 7.64 16.67
N THR A 16 2.93 6.71 15.73
CA THR A 16 3.98 6.69 14.70
C THR A 16 3.91 7.93 13.81
N MET A 17 2.71 8.37 13.49
CA MET A 17 2.48 9.62 12.73
C MET A 17 3.05 10.83 13.48
N ALA A 18 2.72 10.95 14.79
CA ALA A 18 3.21 12.04 15.63
C ALA A 18 4.76 12.03 15.72
N GLU A 19 5.36 10.87 15.90
CA GLU A 19 6.83 10.71 15.89
C GLU A 19 7.41 11.18 14.54
N HIS A 20 6.87 10.75 13.41
CA HIS A 20 7.34 11.14 12.08
C HIS A 20 7.27 12.65 11.87
N VAL A 21 6.17 13.28 12.25
CA VAL A 21 5.98 14.74 12.19
C VAL A 21 6.95 15.47 13.11
N SER A 22 7.26 14.93 14.29
CA SER A 22 8.23 15.54 15.22
C SER A 22 9.64 15.64 14.67
N PHE A 23 9.99 14.77 13.70
CA PHE A 23 11.25 14.82 12.96
C PHE A 23 11.19 15.64 11.66
N GLY A 24 10.13 16.43 11.47
CA GLY A 24 9.94 17.30 10.30
C GLY A 24 9.37 16.59 9.06
N GLY A 25 8.89 15.35 9.22
CA GLY A 25 8.17 14.64 8.16
C GLY A 25 6.72 15.11 8.03
N VAL A 26 6.05 14.69 6.96
CA VAL A 26 4.60 14.86 6.78
C VAL A 26 3.91 13.50 6.87
N PRO A 27 2.64 13.41 7.32
CA PRO A 27 1.91 12.15 7.30
C PRO A 27 1.95 11.50 5.92
N ALA A 28 2.11 10.18 5.85
CA ALA A 28 2.20 9.47 4.58
C ALA A 28 0.94 9.69 3.72
N SER A 29 -0.23 9.74 4.35
CA SER A 29 -1.50 10.06 3.69
C SER A 29 -1.52 11.46 3.05
N THR A 30 -0.89 12.44 3.68
CA THR A 30 -0.76 13.80 3.10
C THR A 30 0.07 13.74 1.82
N GLY A 31 1.26 13.15 1.87
CA GLY A 31 2.12 13.03 0.69
C GLY A 31 1.46 12.26 -0.46
N TYR A 32 0.74 11.18 -0.16
CA TYR A 32 -0.04 10.43 -1.16
C TYR A 32 -1.18 11.25 -1.74
N SER A 33 -1.92 11.98 -0.91
CA SER A 33 -3.03 12.82 -1.36
C SER A 33 -2.57 13.95 -2.27
N ASP A 34 -1.46 14.58 -1.93
CA ASP A 34 -0.90 15.65 -2.73
C ASP A 34 -0.40 15.14 -4.09
N LEU A 35 0.31 14.00 -4.11
CA LEU A 35 0.73 13.35 -5.34
C LEU A 35 -0.47 12.95 -6.22
N LEU A 36 -1.51 12.37 -5.64
CA LEU A 36 -2.72 11.98 -6.39
C LEU A 36 -3.44 13.18 -7.00
N ARG A 37 -3.51 14.31 -6.28
CA ARG A 37 -4.09 15.56 -6.81
C ARG A 37 -3.24 16.16 -7.92
N GLU A 38 -1.92 16.04 -7.84
CA GLU A 38 -0.99 16.47 -8.89
C GLU A 38 -1.15 15.62 -10.16
N LEU A 39 -1.21 14.27 -10.00
CA LEU A 39 -1.33 13.34 -11.13
C LEU A 39 -2.73 13.33 -11.75
N LEU A 40 -3.77 13.65 -10.98
CA LEU A 40 -5.17 13.66 -11.39
C LEU A 40 -5.83 14.99 -10.99
N PRO A 41 -5.55 16.07 -11.70
CA PRO A 41 -6.13 17.38 -11.39
C PRO A 41 -7.66 17.33 -11.36
N GLY A 42 -8.24 17.81 -10.26
CA GLY A 42 -9.69 17.77 -10.03
C GLY A 42 -10.19 16.52 -9.30
N ALA A 43 -9.36 15.52 -9.00
CA ALA A 43 -9.75 14.39 -8.17
C ALA A 43 -10.12 14.84 -6.75
N ALA A 44 -11.24 14.32 -6.23
CA ALA A 44 -11.55 14.39 -4.81
C ALA A 44 -10.76 13.29 -4.09
N VAL A 45 -9.98 13.66 -3.06
CA VAL A 45 -9.17 12.71 -2.31
C VAL A 45 -9.53 12.78 -0.84
N ASP A 46 -10.11 11.72 -0.34
CA ASP A 46 -10.45 11.52 1.07
C ASP A 46 -9.35 10.74 1.78
N ILE A 47 -9.23 10.89 3.09
CA ILE A 47 -8.25 10.18 3.92
C ILE A 47 -9.00 9.42 5.02
N CYS A 48 -8.60 8.18 5.27
CA CYS A 48 -9.06 7.35 6.38
C CYS A 48 -7.87 6.87 7.22
N HIS A 49 -8.06 6.84 8.55
CA HIS A 49 -7.05 6.43 9.54
C HIS A 49 -7.49 5.17 10.29
N PRO A 50 -7.55 3.99 9.67
CA PRO A 50 -8.12 2.79 10.30
C PRO A 50 -7.30 2.24 11.48
N ALA A 51 -6.06 2.68 11.64
CA ALA A 51 -5.28 2.38 12.84
C ALA A 51 -5.85 3.03 14.11
N ASP A 52 -6.63 4.10 13.97
CA ASP A 52 -7.22 4.84 15.08
C ASP A 52 -8.45 4.12 15.63
N PRO A 53 -8.65 4.08 16.96
CA PRO A 53 -9.91 3.59 17.52
C PRO A 53 -11.10 4.43 17.06
N GLY A 54 -12.14 3.76 16.54
CA GLY A 54 -13.36 4.43 16.07
C GLY A 54 -13.21 5.17 14.74
N ALA A 55 -12.11 4.93 13.99
CA ALA A 55 -11.97 5.47 12.64
C ALA A 55 -13.13 5.01 11.74
N VAL A 56 -13.67 5.94 10.99
CA VAL A 56 -14.75 5.73 10.03
C VAL A 56 -14.38 6.38 8.71
N LEU A 57 -15.04 5.95 7.63
CA LEU A 57 -14.95 6.66 6.35
C LEU A 57 -15.56 8.06 6.50
N PRO A 58 -15.16 9.03 5.69
CA PRO A 58 -15.81 10.33 5.64
C PRO A 58 -17.33 10.22 5.53
N ASP A 59 -18.06 11.12 6.17
CA ASP A 59 -19.51 11.09 6.29
C ASP A 59 -20.22 10.87 4.94
N GLY A 60 -21.16 9.91 4.94
CA GLY A 60 -21.95 9.55 3.77
C GLY A 60 -21.20 8.76 2.70
N GLN A 61 -19.96 8.33 2.98
CA GLN A 61 -19.17 7.53 2.04
C GLN A 61 -19.23 6.04 2.37
N SER A 62 -19.06 5.25 1.31
CA SER A 62 -18.82 3.81 1.38
C SER A 62 -17.64 3.45 0.50
N LEU A 63 -17.02 2.30 0.72
CA LEU A 63 -15.87 1.86 -0.08
C LEU A 63 -16.20 1.73 -1.57
N GLN A 64 -17.45 1.37 -1.91
CA GLN A 64 -17.94 1.30 -3.29
C GLN A 64 -18.08 2.69 -3.96
N GLY A 65 -18.11 3.76 -3.18
CA GLY A 65 -18.23 5.13 -3.69
C GLY A 65 -16.92 5.72 -4.21
N TYR A 66 -15.81 4.98 -4.11
CA TYR A 66 -14.51 5.41 -4.60
C TYR A 66 -14.14 4.74 -5.92
N ASP A 67 -13.51 5.50 -6.82
CA ASP A 67 -12.97 5.01 -8.09
C ASP A 67 -11.62 4.31 -7.91
N GLY A 68 -10.96 4.50 -6.76
CA GLY A 68 -9.71 3.83 -6.40
C GLY A 68 -9.33 4.08 -4.95
N ILE A 69 -8.59 3.12 -4.38
CA ILE A 69 -8.12 3.16 -2.99
C ILE A 69 -6.60 2.98 -2.99
N ALA A 70 -5.87 3.89 -2.33
CA ALA A 70 -4.43 3.80 -2.14
C ALA A 70 -4.09 3.61 -0.66
N ILE A 71 -3.22 2.64 -0.34
CA ILE A 71 -2.79 2.33 1.03
C ILE A 71 -1.32 2.68 1.16
N THR A 72 -0.99 3.51 2.15
CA THR A 72 0.37 4.01 2.35
C THR A 72 1.32 2.96 2.93
N GLY A 73 2.60 3.29 3.00
CA GLY A 73 3.56 2.58 3.84
C GLY A 73 3.31 2.81 5.33
N SER A 74 3.93 1.97 6.17
CA SER A 74 3.90 2.09 7.62
C SER A 74 5.15 1.45 8.23
N SER A 75 5.48 1.82 9.46
CA SER A 75 6.48 1.15 10.28
C SER A 75 5.92 0.00 11.14
N LEU A 76 4.62 -0.29 11.04
CA LEU A 76 4.00 -1.42 11.71
C LEU A 76 4.46 -2.75 11.09
N HIS A 77 4.33 -3.82 11.85
CA HIS A 77 4.62 -5.19 11.41
C HIS A 77 3.38 -6.07 11.59
N ILE A 78 2.96 -6.72 10.54
CA ILE A 78 1.73 -7.56 10.54
C ILE A 78 1.80 -8.66 11.60
N TYR A 79 2.95 -9.30 11.75
CA TYR A 79 3.14 -10.41 12.70
C TYR A 79 3.15 -9.98 14.17
N ASN A 80 3.28 -8.68 14.47
CA ASN A 80 3.09 -8.17 15.83
C ASN A 80 1.62 -8.10 16.23
N GLY A 81 0.70 -8.14 15.26
CA GLY A 81 -0.74 -8.10 15.51
C GLY A 81 -1.20 -6.81 16.18
N GLY A 82 -2.25 -6.93 16.98
CA GLY A 82 -2.84 -5.81 17.73
C GLY A 82 -3.99 -5.13 16.99
N ALA A 83 -4.78 -4.34 17.73
CA ALA A 83 -6.04 -3.79 17.25
C ALA A 83 -5.86 -2.86 16.03
N ALA A 84 -4.77 -2.08 15.97
CA ALA A 84 -4.48 -1.20 14.85
C ALA A 84 -4.22 -1.97 13.54
N VAL A 85 -3.53 -3.12 13.63
CA VAL A 85 -3.28 -4.01 12.48
C VAL A 85 -4.57 -4.70 12.05
N THR A 86 -5.32 -5.24 13.03
CA THR A 86 -6.58 -5.97 12.75
C THR A 86 -7.59 -5.07 12.05
N ARG A 87 -7.82 -3.85 12.54
CA ARG A 87 -8.75 -2.90 11.90
C ARG A 87 -8.38 -2.58 10.46
N GLN A 88 -7.10 -2.43 10.16
CA GLN A 88 -6.63 -2.19 8.80
C GLN A 88 -6.86 -3.41 7.89
N ILE A 89 -6.56 -4.63 8.39
CA ILE A 89 -6.81 -5.87 7.64
C ILE A 89 -8.31 -6.01 7.35
N ASP A 90 -9.17 -5.75 8.34
CA ASP A 90 -10.63 -5.89 8.18
C ASP A 90 -11.19 -4.88 7.17
N LEU A 91 -10.74 -3.62 7.21
CA LEU A 91 -11.11 -2.61 6.22
C LEU A 91 -10.69 -3.03 4.80
N VAL A 92 -9.48 -3.55 4.64
CA VAL A 92 -8.98 -4.01 3.32
C VAL A 92 -9.72 -5.25 2.85
N ARG A 93 -10.09 -6.18 3.74
CA ARG A 93 -10.97 -7.32 3.39
C ARG A 93 -12.31 -6.83 2.85
N GLU A 94 -12.92 -5.84 3.51
CA GLU A 94 -14.15 -5.23 3.02
C GLU A 94 -13.92 -4.59 1.65
N ALA A 95 -12.84 -3.79 1.48
CA ALA A 95 -12.50 -3.16 0.22
C ALA A 95 -12.33 -4.16 -0.93
N LEU A 96 -11.70 -5.31 -0.68
CA LEU A 96 -11.54 -6.38 -1.68
C LEU A 96 -12.89 -6.95 -2.17
N THR A 97 -13.97 -6.85 -1.38
CA THR A 97 -15.30 -7.32 -1.79
C THR A 97 -16.03 -6.33 -2.70
N THR A 98 -15.59 -5.07 -2.75
CA THR A 98 -16.26 -4.01 -3.51
C THR A 98 -15.94 -4.01 -5.00
N GLY A 99 -14.82 -4.61 -5.38
CA GLY A 99 -14.27 -4.52 -6.73
C GLY A 99 -13.58 -3.17 -7.05
N THR A 100 -13.52 -2.24 -6.09
CA THR A 100 -12.79 -0.98 -6.25
C THR A 100 -11.29 -1.27 -6.40
N PRO A 101 -10.60 -0.70 -7.42
CA PRO A 101 -9.17 -0.89 -7.58
C PRO A 101 -8.37 -0.47 -6.35
N LEU A 102 -7.46 -1.35 -5.89
CA LEU A 102 -6.59 -1.11 -4.74
C LEU A 102 -5.13 -0.99 -5.19
N PHE A 103 -4.43 0.00 -4.65
CA PHE A 103 -2.98 0.13 -4.72
C PHE A 103 -2.39 0.11 -3.33
N GLY A 104 -1.39 -0.72 -3.09
CA GLY A 104 -0.67 -0.78 -1.80
C GLY A 104 0.84 -0.67 -1.99
N SER A 105 1.46 0.26 -1.28
CA SER A 105 2.91 0.43 -1.26
C SER A 105 3.48 -0.04 0.07
N CYS A 106 4.54 -0.86 0.05
CA CYS A 106 5.21 -1.37 1.24
C CYS A 106 4.22 -2.05 2.21
N TRP A 107 3.87 -1.39 3.32
CA TRP A 107 2.83 -1.86 4.24
C TRP A 107 1.49 -2.13 3.55
N GLY A 108 1.07 -1.25 2.62
CA GLY A 108 -0.17 -1.44 1.87
C GLY A 108 -0.17 -2.75 1.09
N LEU A 109 0.94 -3.13 0.44
CA LEU A 109 1.10 -4.44 -0.20
C LEU A 109 0.97 -5.58 0.82
N GLN A 110 1.58 -5.43 1.98
CA GLN A 110 1.58 -6.47 3.03
C GLN A 110 0.17 -6.69 3.58
N ILE A 111 -0.56 -5.62 3.88
CA ILE A 111 -1.95 -5.68 4.34
C ILE A 111 -2.86 -6.32 3.29
N ILE A 112 -2.76 -5.92 2.02
CA ILE A 112 -3.53 -6.53 0.92
C ILE A 112 -3.22 -8.02 0.82
N THR A 113 -1.94 -8.39 0.91
CA THR A 113 -1.51 -9.78 0.87
C THR A 113 -2.20 -10.62 1.94
N VAL A 114 -2.19 -10.18 3.20
CA VAL A 114 -2.80 -10.91 4.32
C VAL A 114 -4.32 -10.89 4.25
N ALA A 115 -4.92 -9.76 3.88
CA ALA A 115 -6.36 -9.65 3.70
C ALA A 115 -6.89 -10.61 2.63
N ALA A 116 -6.10 -10.84 1.57
CA ALA A 116 -6.41 -11.75 0.48
C ALA A 116 -5.99 -13.23 0.73
N GLY A 117 -5.48 -13.56 1.93
CA GLY A 117 -5.14 -14.93 2.33
C GLY A 117 -3.70 -15.36 2.07
N GLY A 118 -2.79 -14.43 1.78
CA GLY A 118 -1.36 -14.66 1.72
C GLY A 118 -0.68 -14.54 3.10
N VAL A 119 0.63 -14.69 3.13
CA VAL A 119 1.44 -14.64 4.36
C VAL A 119 2.58 -13.63 4.21
N VAL A 120 2.76 -12.82 5.25
CA VAL A 120 3.87 -11.87 5.38
C VAL A 120 4.68 -12.22 6.60
N ARG A 121 6.01 -12.18 6.48
CA ARG A 121 6.94 -12.44 7.57
C ARG A 121 8.05 -11.40 7.62
N LYS A 122 8.80 -11.41 8.71
CA LYS A 122 10.07 -10.70 8.78
C LYS A 122 11.07 -11.35 7.81
N ASN A 123 11.75 -10.52 7.01
CA ASN A 123 12.80 -10.99 6.12
C ASN A 123 13.95 -11.62 6.93
N PRO A 124 14.30 -12.89 6.71
CA PRO A 124 15.37 -13.57 7.43
C PRO A 124 16.75 -12.92 7.19
N ASN A 125 16.92 -12.21 6.07
CA ASN A 125 18.14 -11.48 5.75
C ASN A 125 18.20 -10.08 6.37
N GLY A 126 17.16 -9.67 7.11
CA GLY A 126 17.10 -8.38 7.80
C GLY A 126 16.48 -7.27 6.95
N ARG A 127 16.78 -6.03 7.37
CA ARG A 127 16.21 -4.84 6.74
C ARG A 127 16.94 -4.49 5.44
N GLU A 128 16.19 -4.24 4.39
CA GLU A 128 16.69 -3.69 3.14
C GLU A 128 16.50 -2.16 3.12
N ILE A 129 17.61 -1.42 2.95
CA ILE A 129 17.61 0.03 2.81
C ILE A 129 18.55 0.40 1.66
N GLY A 130 18.07 1.21 0.72
CA GLY A 130 18.86 1.72 -0.39
C GLY A 130 18.20 1.49 -1.74
N PHE A 131 18.84 0.74 -2.61
CA PHE A 131 18.35 0.44 -3.95
C PHE A 131 18.21 -1.07 -4.18
N GLY A 132 17.00 -1.53 -4.45
CA GLY A 132 16.76 -2.82 -5.08
C GLY A 132 17.32 -2.78 -6.51
N ARG A 133 18.38 -3.55 -6.76
CA ARG A 133 19.09 -3.56 -8.04
C ARG A 133 18.63 -4.72 -8.90
N GLY A 134 18.60 -4.47 -10.21
CA GLY A 134 18.31 -5.51 -11.19
C GLY A 134 16.90 -6.08 -11.05
N ILE A 135 15.91 -5.28 -10.64
CA ILE A 135 14.51 -5.69 -10.63
C ILE A 135 14.11 -6.00 -12.05
N ARG A 136 13.64 -7.24 -12.29
CA ARG A 136 13.30 -7.74 -13.61
C ARG A 136 11.79 -7.94 -13.74
N LEU A 137 11.23 -7.44 -14.85
CA LEU A 137 9.85 -7.73 -15.22
C LEU A 137 9.69 -9.23 -15.57
N THR A 138 8.61 -9.82 -15.08
CA THR A 138 8.15 -11.15 -15.52
C THR A 138 7.51 -11.06 -16.92
N ALA A 139 7.14 -12.20 -17.50
CA ALA A 139 6.35 -12.20 -18.72
C ALA A 139 5.02 -11.45 -18.58
N ALA A 140 4.34 -11.64 -17.45
CA ALA A 140 3.11 -10.90 -17.10
C ALA A 140 3.37 -9.41 -16.91
N GLY A 141 4.48 -9.06 -16.22
CA GLY A 141 4.85 -7.66 -16.00
C GLY A 141 5.08 -6.87 -17.29
N ARG A 142 5.72 -7.47 -18.28
CA ARG A 142 5.95 -6.82 -19.59
C ARG A 142 4.65 -6.49 -20.35
N GLN A 143 3.59 -7.21 -20.06
CA GLN A 143 2.27 -7.01 -20.69
C GLN A 143 1.34 -6.16 -19.85
N HIS A 144 1.73 -5.83 -18.61
CA HIS A 144 0.86 -5.13 -17.67
C HIS A 144 0.90 -3.61 -17.88
N PRO A 145 -0.26 -2.92 -17.94
CA PRO A 145 -0.33 -1.47 -18.18
C PRO A 145 0.52 -0.62 -17.23
N MET A 146 0.68 -1.06 -15.97
CA MET A 146 1.50 -0.37 -14.95
C MET A 146 2.97 -0.20 -15.37
N TYR A 147 3.48 -1.04 -16.27
CA TYR A 147 4.88 -1.04 -16.69
C TYR A 147 5.10 -0.52 -18.11
N VAL A 148 4.07 0.06 -18.75
CA VAL A 148 4.24 0.69 -20.07
C VAL A 148 5.33 1.76 -20.00
N GLY A 149 6.32 1.67 -20.89
CA GLY A 149 7.47 2.57 -20.92
C GLY A 149 8.58 2.25 -19.90
N LYS A 150 8.41 1.24 -19.03
CA LYS A 150 9.46 0.80 -18.11
C LYS A 150 10.43 -0.15 -18.79
N LEU A 151 11.72 -0.06 -18.44
CA LEU A 151 12.73 -1.01 -18.90
C LEU A 151 12.47 -2.40 -18.29
N ASP A 152 12.82 -3.46 -19.02
CA ASP A 152 12.70 -4.86 -18.55
C ASP A 152 13.49 -5.13 -17.27
N VAL A 153 14.58 -4.37 -17.06
CA VAL A 153 15.38 -4.40 -15.84
C VAL A 153 15.57 -2.96 -15.36
N PHE A 154 15.28 -2.72 -14.10
CA PHE A 154 15.39 -1.39 -13.51
C PHE A 154 15.87 -1.47 -12.05
N ASN A 155 16.20 -0.33 -11.48
CA ASN A 155 16.47 -0.18 -10.05
C ASN A 155 15.38 0.68 -9.42
N ALA A 156 15.07 0.44 -8.14
CA ALA A 156 14.13 1.25 -7.38
C ALA A 156 14.60 1.41 -5.94
N PRO A 157 14.28 2.53 -5.26
CA PRO A 157 14.50 2.67 -3.84
C PRO A 157 13.76 1.57 -3.07
N THR A 158 14.40 1.04 -2.04
CA THR A 158 13.83 0.04 -1.13
C THR A 158 14.04 0.44 0.32
N VAL A 159 12.98 0.38 1.10
CA VAL A 159 13.03 0.52 2.57
C VAL A 159 11.98 -0.41 3.15
N HIS A 160 12.37 -1.63 3.51
CA HIS A 160 11.46 -2.59 4.15
C HIS A 160 12.22 -3.58 5.03
N LEU A 161 11.53 -4.14 6.01
CA LEU A 161 12.02 -5.22 6.86
C LEU A 161 11.26 -6.52 6.57
N ASP A 162 10.02 -6.42 6.12
CA ASP A 162 9.11 -7.53 5.95
C ASP A 162 9.01 -7.93 4.49
N GLU A 163 8.72 -9.20 4.24
CA GLU A 163 8.55 -9.76 2.90
C GLU A 163 7.26 -10.59 2.79
N VAL A 164 6.75 -10.71 1.59
CA VAL A 164 5.67 -11.64 1.28
C VAL A 164 6.26 -13.05 1.19
N GLU A 165 5.91 -13.91 2.14
CA GLU A 165 6.33 -15.32 2.16
C GLU A 165 5.47 -16.17 1.24
N THR A 166 4.15 -15.97 1.31
CA THR A 166 3.20 -16.70 0.48
C THR A 166 2.27 -15.73 -0.22
N LEU A 167 2.24 -15.80 -1.54
CA LEU A 167 1.32 -15.00 -2.33
C LEU A 167 -0.13 -15.42 -2.07
N PRO A 168 -1.07 -14.47 -2.05
CA PRO A 168 -2.49 -14.81 -1.99
C PRO A 168 -2.95 -15.54 -3.26
N PRO A 169 -4.01 -16.37 -3.17
CA PRO A 169 -4.57 -17.04 -4.33
C PRO A 169 -4.89 -16.06 -5.47
N GLY A 170 -4.48 -16.39 -6.69
CA GLY A 170 -4.72 -15.57 -7.88
C GLY A 170 -3.76 -14.40 -8.08
N ALA A 171 -2.84 -14.14 -7.15
CA ALA A 171 -1.84 -13.09 -7.31
C ALA A 171 -0.84 -13.43 -8.42
N THR A 172 -0.43 -12.40 -9.14
CA THR A 172 0.57 -12.51 -10.22
C THR A 172 1.77 -11.62 -9.90
N VAL A 173 2.97 -12.21 -9.92
CA VAL A 173 4.22 -11.45 -9.77
C VAL A 173 4.51 -10.74 -11.10
N LEU A 174 4.60 -9.42 -11.06
CA LEU A 174 4.88 -8.60 -12.24
C LEU A 174 6.36 -8.22 -12.36
N ALA A 175 7.03 -8.04 -11.23
CA ALA A 175 8.46 -7.74 -11.18
C ALA A 175 9.08 -8.38 -9.94
N LEU A 176 10.34 -8.78 -10.03
CA LEU A 176 11.06 -9.40 -8.92
C LEU A 176 12.53 -8.94 -8.95
N SER A 177 13.08 -8.63 -7.77
CA SER A 177 14.51 -8.34 -7.66
C SER A 177 15.34 -9.64 -7.68
N LEU A 178 16.60 -9.53 -8.13
CA LEU A 178 17.52 -10.68 -8.13
C LEU A 178 17.87 -11.18 -6.71
N ILE A 179 17.64 -10.36 -5.71
CA ILE A 179 17.89 -10.73 -4.30
C ILE A 179 16.83 -11.73 -3.79
N HIS A 180 15.68 -11.78 -4.45
CA HIS A 180 14.55 -12.66 -4.08
C HIS A 180 14.40 -13.87 -5.02
N ILE A 181 15.36 -14.15 -5.85
CA ILE A 181 15.37 -15.34 -6.72
C ILE A 181 16.11 -16.50 -6.04
#